data_4df978b363aeaeb46055773e0f237ab2
#
_entry.id   4df978b363aeaeb46055773e0f237ab2
#
_cell.length_a   1.000
_cell.length_b   1.000
_cell.length_c   1.000
_cell.angle_alpha   90.00
_cell.angle_beta   90.00
_cell.angle_gamma   90.00
#
_symmetry.space_group_name_H-M   'P 1'
#
loop_
_entity.id
_entity.type
_entity.pdbx_description
1 polymer ?
#
loop_
_entity_poly.entity_id
_entity_poly.type
_entity_poly.pdbx_seq_one_letter_code
_entity_poly.pdbx_strand_id
1 'polypeptide(L)'
;MSKKKIIAIVCLVVVAVVAFRTYSTQCVYWERINGEGVITDVYHLSKRRPEEPVKKAISLLRYPPEYKVTVTYDGVAYTVDDELVYNELKDMKGEKVKIEINLEKLKNGNYVKKIIAIDDVSLK
;
A
#
# COMPACT_ATOMS: atom_id res chain seq x y z
N MET A 1 42.41 -6.54 21.75
CA MET A 1 41.53 -7.52 21.10
C MET A 1 42.07 -7.88 19.74
N SER A 2 42.03 -9.17 19.40
CA SER A 2 42.34 -9.58 18.04
C SER A 2 41.25 -9.13 17.06
N LYS A 3 41.63 -8.86 15.81
CA LYS A 3 40.70 -8.46 14.76
C LYS A 3 39.57 -9.50 14.57
N LYS A 4 39.88 -10.78 14.75
CA LYS A 4 38.88 -11.86 14.65
C LYS A 4 37.78 -11.74 15.71
N LYS A 5 38.11 -11.37 16.94
CA LYS A 5 37.13 -11.18 18.01
C LYS A 5 36.22 -9.98 17.75
N ILE A 6 36.77 -8.90 17.23
CA ILE A 6 36.00 -7.70 16.87
C ILE A 6 35.01 -8.01 15.76
N ILE A 7 35.43 -8.72 14.72
CA ILE A 7 34.56 -9.12 13.61
C ILE A 7 33.44 -10.03 14.12
N ALA A 8 33.74 -10.99 14.99
CA ALA A 8 32.73 -11.88 15.58
C ALA A 8 31.67 -11.10 16.38
N ILE A 9 32.08 -10.13 17.18
CA ILE A 9 31.17 -9.29 17.97
C ILE A 9 30.28 -8.46 17.04
N VAL A 10 30.85 -7.83 16.01
CA VAL A 10 30.09 -7.04 15.03
C VAL A 10 29.08 -7.91 14.30
N CYS A 11 29.45 -9.10 13.87
CA CYS A 11 28.51 -10.04 13.22
C CYS A 11 27.36 -10.43 14.15
N LEU A 12 27.63 -10.71 15.42
CA LEU A 12 26.59 -11.03 16.40
C LEU A 12 25.61 -9.87 16.60
N VAL A 13 26.09 -8.65 16.70
CA VAL A 13 25.26 -7.45 16.85
C VAL A 13 24.36 -7.26 15.63
N VAL A 14 24.90 -7.39 14.42
CA VAL A 14 24.15 -7.26 13.17
C VAL A 14 23.05 -8.32 13.09
N VAL A 15 23.36 -9.57 13.39
CA VAL A 15 22.37 -10.67 13.39
C VAL A 15 21.28 -10.40 14.43
N ALA A 16 21.62 -9.95 15.62
CA ALA A 16 20.65 -9.62 16.66
C ALA A 16 19.71 -8.50 16.24
N VAL A 17 20.22 -7.42 15.61
CA VAL A 17 19.41 -6.30 15.13
C VAL A 17 18.45 -6.76 14.02
N VAL A 18 18.93 -7.53 13.06
CA VAL A 18 18.09 -8.06 11.96
C VAL A 18 17.02 -8.99 12.51
N ALA A 19 17.37 -9.91 13.41
CA ALA A 19 16.43 -10.82 14.04
C ALA A 19 15.36 -10.07 14.84
N PHE A 20 15.73 -9.05 15.58
CA PHE A 20 14.78 -8.23 16.35
C PHE A 20 13.81 -7.50 15.44
N ARG A 21 14.28 -6.87 14.36
CA ARG A 21 13.42 -6.18 13.39
C ARG A 21 12.44 -7.14 12.72
N THR A 22 12.93 -8.29 12.29
CA THR A 22 12.08 -9.32 11.68
C THR A 22 11.04 -9.82 12.66
N TYR A 23 11.43 -10.07 13.90
CA TYR A 23 10.52 -10.51 14.95
C TYR A 23 9.46 -9.45 15.29
N SER A 24 9.85 -8.18 15.45
CA SER A 24 8.94 -7.11 15.86
C SER A 24 7.92 -6.72 14.78
N THR A 25 8.25 -6.97 13.51
CA THR A 25 7.36 -6.67 12.37
C THR A 25 6.49 -7.85 11.97
N GLN A 26 6.61 -9.01 12.61
CA GLN A 26 5.74 -10.15 12.34
C GLN A 26 4.31 -9.88 12.80
N CYS A 27 3.35 -10.29 11.98
CA CYS A 27 1.95 -10.25 12.32
C CYS A 27 1.63 -11.29 13.41
N VAL A 28 1.08 -10.84 14.54
CA VAL A 28 0.66 -11.70 15.66
C VAL A 28 -0.82 -12.03 15.57
N TYR A 29 -1.61 -11.09 15.06
CA TYR A 29 -3.07 -11.18 15.01
C TYR A 29 -3.55 -10.42 13.79
N TRP A 30 -4.55 -10.97 13.13
CA TRP A 30 -5.22 -10.28 12.04
C TRP A 30 -6.73 -10.41 12.17
N GLU A 31 -7.45 -9.40 11.73
CA GLU A 31 -8.90 -9.36 11.73
C GLU A 31 -9.38 -8.72 10.43
N ARG A 32 -10.45 -9.28 9.87
CA ARG A 32 -11.09 -8.71 8.70
C ARG A 32 -12.28 -7.86 9.15
N ILE A 33 -12.25 -6.59 8.76
CA ILE A 33 -13.30 -5.63 9.06
C ILE A 33 -14.11 -5.41 7.80
N ASN A 34 -15.42 -5.64 7.87
CA ASN A 34 -16.35 -5.32 6.78
C ASN A 34 -17.10 -4.05 7.17
N GLY A 35 -17.18 -3.11 6.24
CA GLY A 35 -17.87 -1.85 6.48
C GLY A 35 -18.34 -1.20 5.19
N GLU A 36 -18.96 -0.03 5.34
CA GLU A 36 -19.36 0.81 4.22
C GLU A 36 -18.52 2.07 4.20
N GLY A 37 -17.83 2.30 3.10
CA GLY A 37 -17.10 3.54 2.85
C GLY A 37 -17.78 4.38 1.78
N VAL A 38 -17.36 5.63 1.68
CA VAL A 38 -17.83 6.56 0.64
C VAL A 38 -16.68 6.84 -0.31
N ILE A 39 -16.92 6.73 -1.61
CA ILE A 39 -15.94 7.10 -2.63
C ILE A 39 -15.85 8.62 -2.65
N THR A 40 -14.74 9.17 -2.16
CA THR A 40 -14.53 10.61 -2.03
C THR A 40 -13.77 11.21 -3.20
N ASP A 41 -12.95 10.42 -3.89
CA ASP A 41 -12.19 10.89 -5.04
C ASP A 41 -11.91 9.76 -6.02
N VAL A 42 -11.89 10.11 -7.30
CA VAL A 42 -11.54 9.21 -8.40
C VAL A 42 -10.59 9.97 -9.31
N TYR A 43 -9.39 9.47 -9.47
CA TYR A 43 -8.34 10.17 -10.20
C TYR A 43 -7.74 9.27 -11.28
N HIS A 44 -7.60 9.81 -12.47
CA HIS A 44 -6.91 9.16 -13.57
C HIS A 44 -5.97 10.17 -14.25
N LEU A 45 -4.72 9.81 -14.31
CA LEU A 45 -3.72 10.56 -15.07
C LEU A 45 -3.34 9.73 -16.30
N SER A 46 -3.72 10.22 -17.47
CA SER A 46 -3.25 9.65 -18.73
C SER A 46 -1.76 9.93 -18.92
N LYS A 47 -1.10 9.15 -19.80
CA LYS A 47 0.32 9.33 -20.09
C LYS A 47 0.62 10.79 -20.44
N ARG A 48 1.61 11.38 -19.74
CA ARG A 48 2.09 12.72 -20.08
C ARG A 48 2.68 12.68 -21.49
N ARG A 49 2.28 13.64 -22.34
CA ARG A 49 2.86 13.82 -23.68
C ARG A 49 4.04 14.77 -23.55
N PRO A 50 5.29 14.32 -23.71
CA PRO A 50 6.42 15.24 -23.79
C PRO A 50 6.43 15.93 -25.16
N GLU A 51 6.94 17.15 -25.19
CA GLU A 51 6.99 17.96 -26.40
C GLU A 51 7.98 17.41 -27.45
N GLU A 52 9.00 16.67 -27.01
CA GLU A 52 10.04 16.11 -27.87
C GLU A 52 9.95 14.58 -27.97
N PRO A 53 10.21 13.98 -29.17
CA PRO A 53 10.12 12.52 -29.35
C PRO A 53 11.05 11.70 -28.45
N VAL A 54 12.25 12.21 -28.16
CA VAL A 54 13.21 11.53 -27.29
C VAL A 54 12.71 11.50 -25.84
N LYS A 55 12.13 12.61 -25.37
CA LYS A 55 11.52 12.68 -24.04
C LYS A 55 10.28 11.80 -23.93
N LYS A 56 9.59 11.54 -25.04
CA LYS A 56 8.41 10.68 -25.07
C LYS A 56 8.72 9.25 -24.65
N ALA A 57 9.80 8.66 -25.14
CA ALA A 57 10.21 7.30 -24.75
C ALA A 57 10.57 7.22 -23.28
N ILE A 58 11.33 8.20 -22.77
CA ILE A 58 11.71 8.29 -21.36
C ILE A 58 10.48 8.53 -20.48
N SER A 59 9.56 9.37 -20.91
CA SER A 59 8.32 9.66 -20.20
C SER A 59 7.42 8.44 -20.05
N LEU A 60 7.32 7.59 -21.07
CA LEU A 60 6.56 6.34 -21.01
C LEU A 60 7.12 5.36 -19.98
N LEU A 61 8.43 5.38 -19.76
CA LEU A 61 9.09 4.54 -18.77
C LEU A 61 8.98 5.11 -17.34
N ARG A 62 9.02 6.44 -17.18
CA ARG A 62 9.01 7.11 -15.88
C ARG A 62 7.62 7.44 -15.35
N TYR A 63 6.67 7.71 -16.25
CA TYR A 63 5.34 8.20 -15.90
C TYR A 63 4.26 7.28 -16.46
N PRO A 64 4.09 6.08 -15.89
CA PRO A 64 2.99 5.21 -16.29
C PRO A 64 1.65 5.89 -15.98
N PRO A 65 0.56 5.52 -16.67
CA PRO A 65 -0.76 6.04 -16.34
C PRO A 65 -1.13 5.68 -14.90
N GLU A 66 -1.73 6.62 -14.19
CA GLU A 66 -2.15 6.45 -12.80
C GLU A 66 -3.67 6.30 -12.72
N TYR A 67 -4.11 5.33 -11.94
CA TYR A 67 -5.52 5.07 -11.66
C TYR A 67 -5.70 5.01 -10.14
N LYS A 68 -6.36 6.02 -9.56
CA LYS A 68 -6.53 6.12 -8.11
C LYS A 68 -8.00 6.26 -7.73
N VAL A 69 -8.39 5.48 -6.74
CA VAL A 69 -9.71 5.59 -6.11
C VAL A 69 -9.51 5.79 -4.62
N THR A 70 -10.09 6.85 -4.07
CA THR A 70 -10.04 7.14 -2.64
C THR A 70 -11.39 6.85 -2.01
N VAL A 71 -11.38 6.01 -0.98
CA VAL A 71 -12.56 5.65 -0.19
C VAL A 71 -12.34 6.11 1.24
N THR A 72 -13.30 6.83 1.79
CA THR A 72 -13.26 7.25 3.20
C THR A 72 -14.14 6.31 4.03
N TYR A 73 -13.54 5.73 5.05
CA TYR A 73 -14.21 4.87 6.02
C TYR A 73 -13.81 5.28 7.42
N ASP A 74 -14.81 5.51 8.28
CA ASP A 74 -14.60 5.92 9.68
C ASP A 74 -13.66 7.13 9.84
N GLY A 75 -13.80 8.10 8.95
CA GLY A 75 -12.96 9.31 8.94
C GLY A 75 -11.55 9.13 8.38
N VAL A 76 -11.20 7.94 7.89
CA VAL A 76 -9.89 7.64 7.33
C VAL A 76 -10.00 7.44 5.82
N ALA A 77 -9.14 8.11 5.07
CA ALA A 77 -9.09 7.97 3.61
C ALA A 77 -8.12 6.85 3.21
N TYR A 78 -8.61 5.95 2.38
CA TYR A 78 -7.82 4.86 1.80
C TYR A 78 -7.73 5.07 0.30
N THR A 79 -6.53 5.18 -0.24
CA THR A 79 -6.29 5.35 -1.67
C THR A 79 -5.78 4.05 -2.27
N VAL A 80 -6.41 3.63 -3.35
CA VAL A 80 -6.09 2.40 -4.07
C VAL A 80 -5.61 2.74 -5.46
N ASP A 81 -4.45 2.20 -5.84
CA ASP A 81 -3.84 2.30 -7.16
C ASP A 81 -4.12 1.02 -7.95
N ASP A 82 -5.28 0.93 -8.60
CA ASP A 82 -5.66 -0.26 -9.36
C ASP A 82 -6.57 0.15 -10.53
N GLU A 83 -6.19 -0.26 -11.73
CA GLU A 83 -6.94 0.04 -12.95
C GLU A 83 -8.32 -0.63 -12.96
N LEU A 84 -8.40 -1.88 -12.50
CA LEU A 84 -9.68 -2.61 -12.45
C LEU A 84 -10.65 -1.96 -11.48
N VAL A 85 -10.18 -1.58 -10.31
CA VAL A 85 -10.99 -0.88 -9.30
C VAL A 85 -11.44 0.48 -9.84
N TYR A 86 -10.54 1.21 -10.49
CA TYR A 86 -10.87 2.49 -11.11
C TYR A 86 -11.98 2.33 -12.16
N ASN A 87 -11.86 1.37 -13.07
CA ASN A 87 -12.85 1.14 -14.12
C ASN A 87 -14.22 0.76 -13.58
N GLU A 88 -14.26 0.00 -12.48
CA GLU A 88 -15.51 -0.39 -11.83
C GLU A 88 -16.16 0.76 -11.05
N LEU A 89 -15.36 1.64 -10.44
CA LEU A 89 -15.83 2.62 -9.47
C LEU A 89 -15.77 4.07 -9.96
N LYS A 90 -15.28 4.33 -11.15
CA LYS A 90 -15.06 5.71 -11.68
C LYS A 90 -16.32 6.58 -11.70
N ASP A 91 -17.49 5.98 -11.87
CA ASP A 91 -18.77 6.69 -11.94
C ASP A 91 -19.52 6.71 -10.60
N MET A 92 -18.90 6.20 -9.54
CA MET A 92 -19.52 6.03 -8.22
C MET A 92 -19.04 7.04 -7.19
N LYS A 93 -18.43 8.15 -7.60
CA LYS A 93 -17.98 9.20 -6.69
C LYS A 93 -19.14 9.75 -5.86
N GLY A 94 -18.98 9.75 -4.52
CA GLY A 94 -20.01 10.16 -3.58
C GLY A 94 -20.96 9.06 -3.15
N GLU A 95 -20.88 7.87 -3.74
CA GLU A 95 -21.70 6.72 -3.37
C GLU A 95 -21.07 5.88 -2.26
N LYS A 96 -21.91 5.21 -1.50
CA LYS A 96 -21.48 4.24 -0.49
C LYS A 96 -21.20 2.89 -1.13
N VAL A 97 -20.06 2.32 -0.78
CA VAL A 97 -19.64 1.01 -1.26
C VAL A 97 -19.23 0.13 -0.10
N LYS A 98 -19.37 -1.17 -0.27
CA LYS A 98 -18.86 -2.14 0.71
C LYS A 98 -17.36 -2.22 0.61
N ILE A 99 -16.68 -2.18 1.75
CA ILE A 99 -15.23 -2.33 1.82
C ILE A 99 -14.86 -3.44 2.78
N GLU A 100 -13.75 -4.08 2.50
CA GLU A 100 -13.10 -5.03 3.39
C GLU A 100 -11.71 -4.53 3.74
N ILE A 101 -11.42 -4.46 5.02
CA ILE A 101 -10.13 -3.99 5.55
C ILE A 101 -9.50 -5.13 6.34
N ASN A 102 -8.23 -5.39 6.10
CA ASN A 102 -7.43 -6.29 6.90
C ASN A 102 -6.66 -5.48 7.96
N LEU A 103 -6.99 -5.74 9.22
CA LEU A 103 -6.30 -5.15 10.37
C LEU A 103 -5.29 -6.16 10.89
N GLU A 104 -4.02 -5.80 10.87
CA GLU A 104 -2.93 -6.62 11.37
C GLU A 104 -2.31 -5.97 12.60
N LYS A 105 -2.17 -6.75 13.67
CA LYS A 105 -1.41 -6.34 14.85
C LYS A 105 -0.02 -6.96 14.77
N LEU A 106 1.00 -6.12 14.82
CA LEU A 106 2.39 -6.55 14.82
C LEU A 106 2.89 -6.81 16.24
N LYS A 107 3.96 -7.59 16.37
CA LYS A 107 4.57 -7.90 17.67
C LYS A 107 5.08 -6.64 18.40
N ASN A 108 5.42 -5.58 17.67
CA ASN A 108 5.83 -4.30 18.28
C ASN A 108 4.66 -3.48 18.84
N GLY A 109 3.43 -3.97 18.75
CA GLY A 109 2.23 -3.27 19.23
C GLY A 109 1.59 -2.35 18.21
N ASN A 110 2.18 -2.16 17.03
CA ASN A 110 1.62 -1.34 15.99
C ASN A 110 0.52 -2.07 15.23
N TYR A 111 -0.44 -1.29 14.70
CA TYR A 111 -1.50 -1.80 13.86
C TYR A 111 -1.28 -1.33 12.42
N VAL A 112 -1.49 -2.25 11.47
CA VAL A 112 -1.48 -1.94 10.03
C VAL A 112 -2.87 -2.22 9.48
N LYS A 113 -3.47 -1.22 8.86
CA LYS A 113 -4.76 -1.35 8.19
C LYS A 113 -4.53 -1.33 6.68
N LYS A 114 -5.00 -2.34 6.00
CA LYS A 114 -4.90 -2.45 4.54
C LYS A 114 -6.25 -2.77 3.95
N ILE A 115 -6.68 -1.98 2.98
CA ILE A 115 -7.91 -2.27 2.23
C ILE A 115 -7.65 -3.43 1.27
N ILE A 116 -8.51 -4.44 1.28
CA ILE A 116 -8.33 -5.66 0.49
C ILE A 116 -9.41 -5.85 -0.57
N ALA A 117 -10.57 -5.21 -0.42
CA ALA A 117 -11.62 -5.24 -1.43
C ALA A 117 -12.50 -4.00 -1.34
N ILE A 118 -12.98 -3.54 -2.48
CA ILE A 118 -13.95 -2.45 -2.60
C ILE A 118 -15.06 -2.94 -3.53
N ASP A 119 -16.32 -2.90 -3.06
CA ASP A 119 -17.52 -3.27 -3.82
C ASP A 119 -17.38 -4.63 -4.53
N ASP A 120 -16.92 -5.64 -3.78
CA ASP A 120 -16.67 -7.01 -4.24
C ASP A 120 -15.53 -7.15 -5.27
N VAL A 121 -14.77 -6.08 -5.54
CA VAL A 121 -13.56 -6.13 -6.36
C VAL A 121 -12.35 -6.38 -5.48
N SER A 122 -11.75 -7.55 -5.60
CA SER A 122 -10.54 -7.91 -4.85
C SER A 122 -9.34 -7.10 -5.31
N LEU A 123 -8.60 -6.55 -4.36
CA LEU A 123 -7.34 -5.86 -4.62
C LEU A 123 -6.20 -6.86 -4.66
N LYS A 124 -5.32 -6.68 -5.62
CA LYS A 124 -4.10 -7.49 -5.71
C LYS A 124 -2.99 -6.93 -4.83
#